data_4ddaeadaacc85ae6cb5d64910728d9a2
#
_entry.id   4ddaeadaacc85ae6cb5d64910728d9a2
#
_cell.length_a   1.000
_cell.length_b   1.000
_cell.length_c   1.000
_cell.angle_alpha   90.00
_cell.angle_beta   90.00
_cell.angle_gamma   90.00
#
_symmetry.space_group_name_H-M   'P 1'
#
loop_
_entity.id
_entity.type
_entity.pdbx_description
1 polymer ?
#
loop_
_entity_poly.entity_id
_entity_poly.type
_entity_poly.pdbx_seq_one_letter_code
_entity_poly.pdbx_strand_id
1 'polypeptide(L)'
;MDTPSGKRVGSHCVGTTAVVYVSDYLNKLSGEKIEWECRRQLNCGCRALVIDFSDTKLVNSIGISILLGIIDIAEKNGAQIVFSDVNSQTEQLFEMLGLTRHVLLAKDEREALLNLSRYETTPIVH
;
A
#
# COMPACT_ATOMS: atom_id res chain seq x y z
N MET A 1 -20.93 -15.29 -3.42
CA MET A 1 -21.48 -14.16 -4.13
C MET A 1 -20.39 -13.36 -4.83
N ASP A 2 -20.61 -13.04 -6.09
CA ASP A 2 -19.58 -12.38 -6.85
C ASP A 2 -19.55 -10.90 -6.59
N THR A 3 -18.34 -10.39 -6.48
CA THR A 3 -18.16 -8.95 -6.46
C THR A 3 -18.32 -8.41 -7.87
N PRO A 4 -18.71 -7.14 -8.02
CA PRO A 4 -18.72 -6.53 -9.34
C PRO A 4 -17.36 -6.69 -10.00
N SER A 5 -17.38 -6.96 -11.30
CA SER A 5 -16.15 -7.21 -12.02
C SER A 5 -15.19 -6.03 -11.88
N GLY A 6 -13.93 -6.33 -11.69
CA GLY A 6 -12.86 -5.35 -11.62
C GLY A 6 -12.64 -4.73 -10.25
N LYS A 7 -13.55 -4.93 -9.31
CA LYS A 7 -13.36 -4.36 -7.97
C LYS A 7 -12.75 -5.37 -7.03
N ARG A 8 -11.71 -4.94 -6.36
CA ARG A 8 -11.06 -5.69 -5.30
C ARG A 8 -11.36 -5.03 -3.98
N VAL A 9 -11.57 -5.82 -2.95
CA VAL A 9 -11.87 -5.30 -1.62
C VAL A 9 -11.02 -6.05 -0.60
N GLY A 10 -10.70 -5.35 0.49
CA GLY A 10 -9.97 -5.95 1.61
C GLY A 10 -8.51 -6.13 1.32
N SER A 11 -7.99 -7.24 1.75
CA SER A 11 -6.57 -7.53 1.63
C SER A 11 -6.35 -9.02 1.49
N HIS A 12 -5.14 -9.38 1.01
CA HIS A 12 -4.71 -10.77 1.05
C HIS A 12 -3.21 -10.81 1.34
N CYS A 13 -2.72 -11.97 1.73
CA CYS A 13 -1.31 -12.14 2.06
C CYS A 13 -0.63 -13.03 1.05
N VAL A 14 0.61 -12.66 0.70
CA VAL A 14 1.51 -13.50 -0.07
C VAL A 14 2.79 -13.59 0.75
N GLY A 15 3.00 -14.75 1.39
CA GLY A 15 4.11 -14.90 2.35
C GLY A 15 3.95 -13.91 3.50
N THR A 16 4.94 -13.08 3.72
CA THR A 16 4.93 -12.07 4.77
C THR A 16 4.54 -10.68 4.24
N THR A 17 3.98 -10.61 3.05
CA THR A 17 3.52 -9.36 2.44
C THR A 17 2.00 -9.33 2.45
N ALA A 18 1.43 -8.23 2.90
CA ALA A 18 0.00 -8.01 2.80
C ALA A 18 -0.28 -7.02 1.67
N VAL A 19 -1.24 -7.37 0.81
CA VAL A 19 -1.70 -6.49 -0.25
C VAL A 19 -3.04 -5.93 0.18
N VAL A 20 -3.13 -4.62 0.27
CA VAL A 20 -4.34 -3.92 0.72
C VAL A 20 -4.84 -3.05 -0.42
N TYR A 21 -6.09 -3.22 -0.79
CA TYR A 21 -6.67 -2.52 -1.94
C TYR A 21 -7.42 -1.28 -1.50
N VAL A 22 -7.13 -0.17 -2.18
CA VAL A 22 -7.79 1.11 -1.94
C VAL A 22 -9.02 1.19 -2.81
N SER A 23 -10.09 1.77 -2.27
CA SER A 23 -11.33 1.95 -3.03
C SER A 23 -11.18 3.07 -4.06
N ASP A 24 -12.24 3.34 -4.80
CA ASP A 24 -12.24 4.36 -5.86
C ASP A 24 -11.98 5.77 -5.31
N TYR A 25 -12.40 6.05 -4.09
CA TYR A 25 -12.17 7.35 -3.46
C TYR A 25 -11.50 7.15 -2.10
N LEU A 26 -10.27 7.63 -1.99
CA LEU A 26 -9.55 7.57 -0.72
C LEU A 26 -9.86 8.83 0.08
N ASN A 27 -10.69 8.67 1.07
CA ASN A 27 -11.15 9.73 1.97
C ASN A 27 -11.02 9.26 3.41
N LYS A 28 -11.67 9.96 4.33
CA LYS A 28 -11.59 9.60 5.75
C LYS A 28 -12.09 8.18 6.00
N LEU A 29 -13.27 7.86 5.50
CA LEU A 29 -13.90 6.58 5.79
C LEU A 29 -13.11 5.41 5.20
N SER A 30 -12.81 5.48 3.91
CA SER A 30 -12.04 4.42 3.26
C SER A 30 -10.61 4.36 3.78
N GLY A 31 -10.04 5.51 4.10
CA GLY A 31 -8.69 5.57 4.65
C GLY A 31 -8.59 4.90 6.02
N GLU A 32 -9.58 5.12 6.88
CA GLU A 32 -9.59 4.48 8.19
C GLU A 32 -9.69 2.96 8.08
N LYS A 33 -10.44 2.47 7.12
CA LYS A 33 -10.54 1.03 6.86
C LYS A 33 -9.19 0.45 6.43
N ILE A 34 -8.50 1.17 5.56
CA ILE A 34 -7.18 0.75 5.08
C ILE A 34 -6.18 0.77 6.22
N GLU A 35 -6.20 1.83 7.03
CA GLU A 35 -5.31 1.94 8.18
C GLU A 35 -5.54 0.78 9.15
N TRP A 36 -6.79 0.48 9.44
CA TRP A 36 -7.13 -0.63 10.32
C TRP A 36 -6.58 -1.94 9.77
N GLU A 37 -6.75 -2.17 8.48
CA GLU A 37 -6.30 -3.39 7.84
C GLU A 37 -4.76 -3.50 7.87
N CYS A 38 -4.07 -2.39 7.61
CA CYS A 38 -2.61 -2.36 7.67
C CYS A 38 -2.10 -2.66 9.07
N ARG A 39 -2.71 -2.06 10.09
CA ARG A 39 -2.32 -2.33 11.48
C ARG A 39 -2.53 -3.80 11.82
N ARG A 40 -3.66 -4.36 11.40
CA ARG A 40 -3.97 -5.76 11.66
C ARG A 40 -2.93 -6.67 11.03
N GLN A 41 -2.55 -6.40 9.79
CA GLN A 41 -1.57 -7.21 9.09
C GLN A 41 -0.18 -7.10 9.73
N LEU A 42 0.23 -5.91 10.11
CA LEU A 42 1.50 -5.72 10.79
C LEU A 42 1.53 -6.42 12.14
N ASN A 43 0.41 -6.37 12.88
CA ASN A 43 0.31 -7.07 14.15
C ASN A 43 0.36 -8.58 13.99
N CYS A 44 -0.04 -9.09 12.83
CA CYS A 44 0.03 -10.52 12.52
C CYS A 44 1.41 -10.94 12.00
N GLY A 45 2.35 -10.01 11.91
CA GLY A 45 3.72 -10.33 11.56
C GLY A 45 4.11 -10.06 10.13
N CYS A 46 3.28 -9.36 9.34
CA CYS A 46 3.66 -8.98 8.00
C CYS A 46 4.84 -8.05 8.00
N ARG A 47 5.76 -8.27 7.09
CA ARG A 47 7.02 -7.51 6.99
C ARG A 47 6.99 -6.50 5.86
N ALA A 48 5.96 -6.54 5.02
CA ALA A 48 5.80 -5.59 3.92
C ALA A 48 4.33 -5.39 3.65
N LEU A 49 4.01 -4.17 3.21
CA LEU A 49 2.66 -3.80 2.80
C LEU A 49 2.70 -3.32 1.37
N VAL A 50 1.79 -3.81 0.55
CA VAL A 50 1.53 -3.27 -0.78
C VAL A 50 0.17 -2.59 -0.70
N ILE A 51 0.15 -1.29 -0.96
CA ILE A 51 -1.10 -0.53 -1.02
C ILE A 51 -1.41 -0.34 -2.50
N ASP A 52 -2.46 -0.97 -2.96
CA ASP A 52 -2.78 -1.01 -4.39
C ASP A 52 -3.88 -0.01 -4.72
N PHE A 53 -3.59 0.88 -5.67
CA PHE A 53 -4.46 1.98 -6.07
C PHE A 53 -5.11 1.74 -7.42
N SER A 54 -5.16 0.50 -7.89
CA SER A 54 -5.66 0.21 -9.24
C SER A 54 -7.09 0.68 -9.47
N ASP A 55 -7.93 0.66 -8.43
CA ASP A 55 -9.31 1.13 -8.55
C ASP A 55 -9.49 2.58 -8.12
N THR A 56 -8.43 3.25 -7.69
CA THR A 56 -8.55 4.56 -7.06
C THR A 56 -8.53 5.67 -8.09
N LYS A 57 -9.56 6.52 -8.04
CA LYS A 57 -9.72 7.64 -8.95
C LYS A 57 -9.47 8.97 -8.26
N LEU A 58 -9.78 9.06 -6.97
CA LEU A 58 -9.68 10.30 -6.22
C LEU A 58 -9.05 10.05 -4.86
N VAL A 59 -8.24 11.00 -4.42
CA VAL A 59 -7.63 10.99 -3.09
C VAL A 59 -7.80 12.40 -2.50
N ASN A 60 -8.42 12.50 -1.33
CA ASN A 60 -8.55 13.81 -0.69
C ASN A 60 -7.45 14.01 0.37
N SER A 61 -7.40 15.22 0.93
CA SER A 61 -6.34 15.57 1.87
C SER A 61 -6.36 14.74 3.15
N ILE A 62 -7.54 14.34 3.60
CA ILE A 62 -7.65 13.47 4.78
C ILE A 62 -7.09 12.08 4.45
N GLY A 63 -7.39 11.57 3.26
CA GLY A 63 -6.82 10.32 2.79
C GLY A 63 -5.29 10.35 2.75
N ILE A 64 -4.73 11.47 2.28
CA ILE A 64 -3.28 11.66 2.28
C ILE A 64 -2.72 11.59 3.71
N SER A 65 -3.36 12.29 4.65
CA SER A 65 -2.92 12.26 6.04
C SER A 65 -2.93 10.85 6.61
N ILE A 66 -3.93 10.07 6.26
CA ILE A 66 -4.01 8.69 6.72
C ILE A 66 -2.90 7.85 6.11
N LEU A 67 -2.60 8.05 4.82
CA LEU A 67 -1.48 7.34 4.18
C LEU A 67 -0.15 7.66 4.89
N LEU A 68 0.06 8.92 5.24
CA LEU A 68 1.25 9.30 5.99
C LEU A 68 1.31 8.59 7.34
N GLY A 69 0.17 8.45 8.00
CA GLY A 69 0.09 7.69 9.25
C GLY A 69 0.43 6.21 9.05
N ILE A 70 -0.04 5.62 7.97
CA ILE A 70 0.27 4.22 7.65
C ILE A 70 1.77 4.06 7.40
N ILE A 71 2.36 4.98 6.65
CA ILE A 71 3.80 4.96 6.40
C ILE A 71 4.57 5.00 7.72
N ASP A 72 4.17 5.88 8.63
CA ASP A 72 4.81 6.00 9.92
C ASP A 72 4.73 4.70 10.73
N ILE A 73 3.57 4.08 10.73
CA ILE A 73 3.38 2.81 11.43
C ILE A 73 4.25 1.72 10.82
N ALA A 74 4.31 1.66 9.50
CA ALA A 74 5.13 0.67 8.81
C ALA A 74 6.61 0.86 9.16
N GLU A 75 7.09 2.09 9.13
CA GLU A 75 8.47 2.39 9.48
C GLU A 75 8.80 1.98 10.91
N LYS A 76 7.92 2.28 11.83
CA LYS A 76 8.13 1.92 13.24
C LYS A 76 8.16 0.41 13.46
N ASN A 77 7.50 -0.34 12.60
CA ASN A 77 7.51 -1.81 12.65
C ASN A 77 8.62 -2.43 11.81
N GLY A 78 9.45 -1.62 11.18
CA GLY A 78 10.50 -2.12 10.30
C GLY A 78 9.97 -2.75 9.02
N ALA A 79 8.75 -2.42 8.64
CA ALA A 79 8.11 -2.99 7.46
C ALA A 79 8.35 -2.11 6.25
N GLN A 80 8.50 -2.74 5.10
CA GLN A 80 8.56 -2.02 3.83
C GLN A 80 7.16 -1.70 3.34
N ILE A 81 7.04 -0.62 2.59
CA ILE A 81 5.75 -0.23 2.04
C ILE A 81 5.93 0.13 0.56
N VAL A 82 5.05 -0.41 -0.27
CA VAL A 82 5.06 -0.20 -1.72
C VAL A 82 3.66 0.27 -2.13
N PHE A 83 3.60 1.31 -2.93
CA PHE A 83 2.37 1.73 -3.57
C PHE A 83 2.36 1.19 -5.00
N SER A 84 1.31 0.48 -5.37
CA SER A 84 1.21 -0.09 -6.71
C SER A 84 0.05 0.52 -7.48
N ASP A 85 0.23 0.63 -8.78
CA ASP A 85 -0.78 1.07 -9.74
C ASP A 85 -1.35 2.45 -9.41
N VAL A 86 -0.47 3.39 -9.06
CA VAL A 86 -0.86 4.77 -8.80
C VAL A 86 -0.94 5.49 -10.15
N ASN A 87 -2.06 6.17 -10.43
CA ASN A 87 -2.16 6.91 -11.68
C ASN A 87 -1.24 8.14 -11.65
N SER A 88 -0.93 8.68 -12.82
CA SER A 88 0.09 9.72 -12.93
C SER A 88 -0.26 10.99 -12.16
N GLN A 89 -1.53 11.37 -12.12
CA GLN A 89 -1.95 12.55 -11.36
C GLN A 89 -1.75 12.36 -9.87
N THR A 90 -2.13 11.20 -9.37
CA THR A 90 -1.96 10.88 -7.96
C THR A 90 -0.49 10.74 -7.60
N GLU A 91 0.29 10.16 -8.50
CA GLU A 91 1.74 10.05 -8.29
C GLU A 91 2.38 11.42 -8.15
N GLN A 92 2.01 12.38 -9.02
CA GLN A 92 2.52 13.73 -8.92
C GLN A 92 2.16 14.37 -7.58
N LEU A 93 0.93 14.16 -7.13
CA LEU A 93 0.50 14.67 -5.84
C LEU A 93 1.32 14.06 -4.71
N PHE A 94 1.54 12.76 -4.75
CA PHE A 94 2.34 12.08 -3.74
C PHE A 94 3.78 12.60 -3.73
N GLU A 95 4.35 12.86 -4.89
CA GLU A 95 5.69 13.42 -4.98
C GLU A 95 5.75 14.81 -4.36
N MET A 96 4.79 15.67 -4.71
CA MET A 96 4.73 17.02 -4.18
C MET A 96 4.63 17.03 -2.65
N LEU A 97 3.93 16.06 -2.09
CA LEU A 97 3.70 15.99 -0.65
C LEU A 97 4.76 15.15 0.08
N GLY A 98 5.72 14.62 -0.64
CA GLY A 98 6.85 13.92 -0.06
C GLY A 98 6.62 12.46 0.29
N LEU A 99 5.48 11.88 -0.08
CA LEU A 99 5.21 10.48 0.23
C LEU A 99 6.18 9.53 -0.46
N THR A 100 6.61 9.89 -1.67
CA THR A 100 7.49 9.02 -2.47
C THR A 100 8.90 8.87 -1.89
N ARG A 101 9.23 9.67 -0.88
CA ARG A 101 10.51 9.52 -0.17
C ARG A 101 10.50 8.33 0.77
N HIS A 102 9.32 7.85 1.13
CA HIS A 102 9.14 6.82 2.16
C HIS A 102 8.64 5.51 1.61
N VAL A 103 8.19 5.50 0.37
CA VAL A 103 7.59 4.31 -0.24
C VAL A 103 8.23 4.03 -1.57
N LEU A 104 8.22 2.76 -1.96
CA LEU A 104 8.57 2.36 -3.32
C LEU A 104 7.31 2.42 -4.17
N LEU A 105 7.48 2.73 -5.44
CA LEU A 105 6.38 2.72 -6.39
C LEU A 105 6.55 1.53 -7.31
N ALA A 106 5.48 0.83 -7.59
CA ALA A 106 5.46 -0.28 -8.53
C ALA A 106 4.35 -0.05 -9.53
N LYS A 107 4.54 -0.56 -10.72
CA LYS A 107 3.61 -0.40 -11.81
C LYS A 107 2.27 -1.08 -11.50
N ASP A 108 2.33 -2.25 -10.87
CA ASP A 108 1.15 -3.00 -10.49
C ASP A 108 1.49 -3.91 -9.31
N GLU A 109 0.50 -4.64 -8.85
CA GLU A 109 0.66 -5.56 -7.72
C GLU A 109 1.74 -6.60 -8.00
N ARG A 110 1.77 -7.14 -9.21
CA ARG A 110 2.74 -8.17 -9.59
C ARG A 110 4.18 -7.65 -9.48
N GLU A 111 4.42 -6.45 -10.00
CA GLU A 111 5.75 -5.84 -9.90
C GLU A 111 6.12 -5.57 -8.45
N ALA A 112 5.15 -5.11 -7.65
CA ALA A 112 5.39 -4.86 -6.23
C ALA A 112 5.84 -6.13 -5.52
N LEU A 113 5.14 -7.24 -5.75
CA LEU A 113 5.46 -8.50 -5.13
C LEU A 113 6.80 -9.05 -5.61
N LEU A 114 7.12 -8.88 -6.90
CA LEU A 114 8.41 -9.30 -7.43
C LEU A 114 9.56 -8.52 -6.79
N ASN A 115 9.39 -7.22 -6.66
CA ASN A 115 10.43 -6.38 -6.05
C ASN A 115 10.67 -6.75 -4.59
N LEU A 116 9.61 -6.99 -3.84
CA LEU A 116 9.72 -7.40 -2.45
C LEU A 116 10.32 -8.79 -2.32
N SER A 117 9.99 -9.70 -3.21
CA SER A 117 10.55 -11.04 -3.24
C SER A 117 12.07 -10.99 -3.44
N ARG A 118 12.54 -10.08 -4.30
CA ARG A 118 13.99 -9.90 -4.51
C ARG A 118 14.69 -9.47 -3.23
N TYR A 119 14.09 -8.58 -2.46
CA TYR A 119 14.65 -8.16 -1.18
C TYR A 119 14.74 -9.33 -0.21
N GLU A 120 13.70 -10.15 -0.16
CA GLU A 120 13.65 -11.28 0.76
C GLU A 120 14.64 -12.37 0.39
N THR A 121 14.87 -12.57 -0.90
CA THR A 121 15.74 -13.64 -1.38
C THR A 121 17.17 -13.23 -1.58
N THR A 122 17.46 -11.93 -1.54
CA THR A 122 18.83 -11.44 -1.69
C THR A 122 19.64 -11.85 -0.47
N PRO A 123 20.74 -12.59 -0.64
CA PRO A 123 21.57 -12.95 0.51
C PRO A 123 22.13 -11.70 1.15
N ILE A 124 22.14 -11.70 2.46
CA ILE A 124 22.78 -10.61 3.18
C ILE A 124 24.25 -10.89 3.18
N VAL A 125 24.99 -10.03 2.51
CA VAL A 125 26.44 -10.14 2.44
C VAL A 125 27.02 -9.11 3.39
N HIS A 126 27.78 -9.59 4.30
CA HIS A 126 28.42 -8.72 5.29
C HIS A 126 29.91 -8.68 5.11
#